data_a834826d7cc7a600f795072d8f931eff
#
_entry.id   a834826d7cc7a600f795072d8f931eff
#
_cell.length_a   1.000
_cell.length_b   1.000
_cell.length_c   1.000
_cell.angle_alpha   90.00
_cell.angle_beta   90.00
_cell.angle_gamma   90.00
#
_symmetry.space_group_name_H-M   'P 1'
#
loop_
_entity.id
_entity.type
_entity.pdbx_description
1 polymer ?
#
loop_
_entity_poly.entity_id
_entity_poly.type
_entity_poly.pdbx_seq_one_letter_code
_entity_poly.pdbx_strand_id
1 'polypeptide(L)'
;MELQKGLDIQIQSFKHDETLHRIWEKATVIDVLENGVVVANKRTKVIESNGRFWHTREPSVTWFFTNKWYNVIGIIKNDEIHYYCNIASPYVADEEALKYIDYDLDIKVIHDFSYKTLDRNEYNKHQRKMEYPPKLKKILEQELLNLKQLIINNEGPFNHKIVMDYYKDYLKHYQN
;
A
#
# COMPACT_ATOMS: atom_id res chain seq x y z
N MET A 1 -3.69 -3.66 -18.77
CA MET A 1 -3.33 -2.23 -18.68
C MET A 1 -1.84 -2.08 -18.45
N GLU A 2 -1.17 -1.33 -19.28
CA GLU A 2 0.25 -0.99 -19.07
C GLU A 2 0.34 0.28 -18.23
N LEU A 3 1.02 0.19 -17.10
CA LEU A 3 1.19 1.33 -16.20
C LEU A 3 2.28 2.27 -16.74
N GLN A 4 1.98 3.55 -16.84
CA GLN A 4 2.93 4.58 -17.28
C GLN A 4 2.75 5.86 -16.47
N LYS A 5 3.80 6.66 -16.37
CA LYS A 5 3.77 7.93 -15.63
C LYS A 5 2.64 8.83 -16.12
N GLY A 6 1.92 9.43 -15.19
CA GLY A 6 0.79 10.33 -15.44
C GLY A 6 -0.56 9.62 -15.59
N LEU A 7 -0.58 8.30 -15.61
CA LEU A 7 -1.84 7.55 -15.70
C LEU A 7 -2.58 7.62 -14.37
N ASP A 8 -3.84 8.02 -14.41
CA ASP A 8 -4.75 7.91 -13.27
C ASP A 8 -5.35 6.51 -13.23
N ILE A 9 -5.28 5.88 -12.08
CA ILE A 9 -5.76 4.51 -11.86
C ILE A 9 -6.65 4.44 -10.63
N GLN A 10 -7.55 3.47 -10.63
CA GLN A 10 -8.26 3.02 -9.44
C GLN A 10 -7.44 1.93 -8.74
N ILE A 11 -7.49 1.87 -7.42
CA ILE A 11 -6.86 0.81 -6.62
C ILE A 11 -7.96 0.03 -5.92
N GLN A 12 -7.90 -1.29 -5.99
CA GLN A 12 -8.86 -2.19 -5.35
C GLN A 12 -8.13 -3.21 -4.49
N SER A 13 -8.54 -3.33 -3.23
CA SER A 13 -8.07 -4.40 -2.35
C SER A 13 -9.18 -5.41 -2.11
N PHE A 14 -8.79 -6.67 -2.03
CA PHE A 14 -9.67 -7.82 -1.80
C PHE A 14 -9.20 -8.60 -0.59
N LYS A 15 -10.06 -9.42 -0.03
CA LYS A 15 -9.68 -10.43 0.95
C LYS A 15 -9.37 -11.75 0.24
N HIS A 16 -8.82 -12.73 0.97
CA HIS A 16 -8.42 -14.02 0.41
C HIS A 16 -9.58 -14.79 -0.23
N ASP A 17 -10.80 -14.59 0.25
CA ASP A 17 -12.03 -15.18 -0.30
C ASP A 17 -12.56 -14.42 -1.52
N GLU A 18 -11.76 -13.52 -2.09
CA GLU A 18 -12.10 -12.70 -3.27
C GLU A 18 -13.17 -11.64 -3.03
N THR A 19 -13.61 -11.43 -1.79
CA THR A 19 -14.53 -10.32 -1.46
C THR A 19 -13.81 -8.99 -1.54
N LEU A 20 -14.48 -7.99 -2.14
CA LEU A 20 -13.96 -6.63 -2.21
C LEU A 20 -13.85 -6.06 -0.80
N HIS A 21 -12.68 -5.53 -0.46
CA HIS A 21 -12.42 -4.91 0.83
C HIS A 21 -12.52 -3.39 0.75
N ARG A 22 -11.81 -2.77 -0.20
CA ARG A 22 -11.74 -1.31 -0.30
C ARG A 22 -11.37 -0.85 -1.69
N ILE A 23 -11.93 0.30 -2.10
CA ILE A 23 -11.58 0.95 -3.38
C ILE A 23 -11.06 2.35 -3.08
N TRP A 24 -9.92 2.72 -3.67
CA TRP A 24 -9.45 4.09 -3.79
C TRP A 24 -9.74 4.55 -5.23
N GLU A 25 -10.59 5.55 -5.39
CA GLU A 25 -11.10 5.94 -6.70
C GLU A 25 -10.02 6.46 -7.65
N LYS A 26 -9.00 7.11 -7.09
CA LYS A 26 -7.98 7.73 -7.92
C LYS A 26 -6.61 7.76 -7.25
N ALA A 27 -5.61 7.29 -7.97
CA ALA A 27 -4.21 7.55 -7.72
C ALA A 27 -3.51 7.79 -9.06
N THR A 28 -2.47 8.62 -9.06
CA THR A 28 -1.71 8.91 -10.28
C THR A 28 -0.38 8.17 -10.23
N VAL A 29 -0.04 7.47 -11.29
CA VAL A 29 1.26 6.81 -11.43
C VAL A 29 2.34 7.88 -11.60
N ILE A 30 3.31 7.91 -10.69
CA ILE A 30 4.40 8.90 -10.71
C ILE A 30 5.76 8.29 -11.03
N ASP A 31 5.90 6.99 -10.91
CA ASP A 31 7.09 6.27 -11.36
C ASP A 31 6.76 4.81 -11.67
N VAL A 32 7.51 4.23 -12.60
CA VAL A 32 7.42 2.81 -12.94
C VAL A 32 8.79 2.20 -12.69
N LEU A 33 8.82 1.21 -11.80
CA LEU A 33 10.03 0.52 -11.38
C LEU A 33 10.16 -0.82 -12.12
N GLU A 34 11.33 -1.44 -12.05
CA GLU A 34 11.52 -2.77 -12.64
C GLU A 34 10.51 -3.80 -12.10
N ASN A 35 10.26 -3.79 -10.79
CA ASN A 35 9.37 -4.74 -10.11
C ASN A 35 8.25 -4.03 -9.33
N GLY A 36 7.78 -2.90 -9.82
CA GLY A 36 6.74 -2.18 -9.09
C GLY A 36 6.33 -0.86 -9.72
N VAL A 37 5.53 -0.13 -8.98
CA VAL A 37 5.01 1.17 -9.38
C VAL A 37 4.90 2.06 -8.15
N VAL A 38 5.13 3.35 -8.33
CA VAL A 38 4.90 4.37 -7.31
C VAL A 38 3.72 5.23 -7.76
N VAL A 39 2.74 5.36 -6.89
CA VAL A 39 1.55 6.19 -7.14
C VAL A 39 1.41 7.25 -6.06
N ALA A 40 0.77 8.36 -6.40
CA ALA A 40 0.45 9.41 -5.44
C ALA A 40 -1.02 9.78 -5.51
N ASN A 41 -1.56 10.23 -4.38
CA ASN A 41 -2.89 10.82 -4.34
C ASN A 41 -2.98 11.91 -3.29
N LYS A 42 -4.02 12.72 -3.43
CA LYS A 42 -4.39 13.76 -2.49
C LYS A 42 -5.91 13.86 -2.48
N ARG A 43 -6.53 13.68 -1.32
CA ARG A 43 -7.99 13.75 -1.15
C ARG A 43 -8.75 12.79 -2.06
N THR A 44 -8.32 11.55 -2.13
CA THR A 44 -9.04 10.55 -2.90
C THR A 44 -10.23 10.00 -2.11
N LYS A 45 -11.29 9.66 -2.83
CA LYS A 45 -12.45 8.99 -2.26
C LYS A 45 -12.13 7.52 -2.03
N VAL A 46 -12.47 7.02 -0.85
CA VAL A 46 -12.31 5.63 -0.46
C VAL A 46 -13.69 5.03 -0.22
N ILE A 47 -13.96 3.89 -0.85
CA ILE A 47 -15.24 3.18 -0.73
C ILE A 47 -14.98 1.87 0.01
N GLU A 48 -15.70 1.69 1.12
CA GLU A 48 -15.63 0.48 1.95
C GLU A 48 -16.53 -0.64 1.39
N SER A 49 -16.31 -1.87 1.83
CA SER A 49 -17.07 -3.05 1.41
C SER A 49 -18.59 -2.92 1.63
N ASN A 50 -19.02 -2.14 2.61
CA ASN A 50 -20.43 -1.88 2.91
C ASN A 50 -21.04 -0.72 2.11
N GLY A 51 -20.29 -0.14 1.17
CA GLY A 51 -20.71 0.98 0.33
C GLY A 51 -20.54 2.36 0.97
N ARG A 52 -20.16 2.44 2.23
CA ARG A 52 -19.83 3.72 2.86
C ARG A 52 -18.56 4.29 2.24
N PHE A 53 -18.44 5.59 2.20
CA PHE A 53 -17.26 6.26 1.64
C PHE A 53 -16.78 7.40 2.53
N TRP A 54 -15.51 7.72 2.36
CA TRP A 54 -14.84 8.84 2.99
C TRP A 54 -13.73 9.35 2.06
N HIS A 55 -13.13 10.48 2.40
CA HIS A 55 -12.02 11.05 1.63
C HIS A 55 -10.77 11.06 2.50
N THR A 56 -9.64 10.71 1.92
CA THR A 56 -8.35 10.80 2.61
C THR A 56 -8.04 12.24 2.96
N ARG A 57 -7.47 12.47 4.13
CA ARG A 57 -7.10 13.80 4.61
C ARG A 57 -5.70 14.20 4.18
N GLU A 58 -4.76 13.30 4.37
CA GLU A 58 -3.35 13.51 4.06
C GLU A 58 -3.01 12.98 2.66
N PRO A 59 -2.12 13.69 1.91
CA PRO A 59 -1.57 13.14 0.69
C PRO A 59 -0.70 11.93 0.97
N SER A 60 -0.56 11.04 -0.01
CA SER A 60 0.27 9.85 0.13
C SER A 60 1.04 9.53 -1.14
N VAL A 61 2.17 8.86 -0.95
CA VAL A 61 2.99 8.24 -1.98
C VAL A 61 3.08 6.75 -1.65
N THR A 62 2.64 5.89 -2.55
CA THR A 62 2.53 4.45 -2.28
C THR A 62 3.36 3.64 -3.26
N TRP A 63 4.12 2.68 -2.73
CA TRP A 63 4.87 1.68 -3.49
C TRP A 63 4.09 0.38 -3.53
N PHE A 64 3.79 -0.10 -4.76
CA PHE A 64 3.27 -1.43 -5.01
C PHE A 64 4.31 -2.25 -5.76
N PHE A 65 4.42 -3.55 -5.43
CA PHE A 65 5.43 -4.44 -6.00
C PHE A 65 4.80 -5.66 -6.68
N THR A 66 5.46 -6.15 -7.72
CA THR A 66 5.06 -7.38 -8.41
C THR A 66 5.72 -8.62 -7.82
N ASN A 67 6.78 -8.45 -7.02
CA ASN A 67 7.60 -9.52 -6.48
C ASN A 67 7.76 -9.48 -4.95
N LYS A 68 6.97 -8.68 -4.26
CA LYS A 68 6.96 -8.57 -2.79
C LYS A 68 5.54 -8.74 -2.27
N TRP A 69 5.42 -9.31 -1.08
CA TRP A 69 4.13 -9.52 -0.41
C TRP A 69 3.83 -8.42 0.60
N TYR A 70 4.09 -7.20 0.22
CA TYR A 70 3.71 -6.00 0.96
C TYR A 70 3.57 -4.81 0.02
N ASN A 71 2.87 -3.78 0.47
CA ASN A 71 2.93 -2.44 -0.11
C ASN A 71 3.21 -1.43 1.00
N VAL A 72 3.73 -0.26 0.62
CA VAL A 72 4.16 0.76 1.57
C VAL A 72 3.53 2.10 1.20
N ILE A 73 2.81 2.70 2.14
CA ILE A 73 2.17 4.00 1.98
C ILE A 73 2.96 5.02 2.78
N GLY A 74 3.61 5.96 2.11
CA GLY A 74 4.19 7.15 2.73
C GLY A 74 3.12 8.23 2.87
N ILE A 75 2.80 8.62 4.09
CA ILE A 75 1.74 9.59 4.41
C ILE A 75 2.41 10.89 4.84
N ILE A 76 2.02 12.01 4.20
CA ILE A 76 2.54 13.33 4.51
C ILE A 76 1.55 14.03 5.44
N LYS A 77 1.95 14.22 6.69
CA LYS A 77 1.10 14.81 7.73
C LYS A 77 1.88 15.88 8.51
N ASN A 78 1.44 17.13 8.43
CA ASN A 78 2.05 18.26 9.16
C ASN A 78 3.58 18.33 8.93
N ASP A 79 4.03 18.24 7.68
CA ASP A 79 5.44 18.23 7.26
C ASP A 79 6.27 17.04 7.77
N GLU A 80 5.62 16.06 8.39
CA GLU A 80 6.22 14.79 8.78
C GLU A 80 5.81 13.66 7.84
N ILE A 81 6.68 12.67 7.71
CA ILE A 81 6.39 11.46 6.94
C ILE A 81 6.13 10.32 7.92
N HIS A 82 4.95 9.71 7.79
CA HIS A 82 4.59 8.48 8.47
C HIS A 82 4.36 7.40 7.42
N TYR A 83 4.47 6.13 7.79
CA TYR A 83 4.23 5.04 6.85
C TYR A 83 3.17 4.10 7.38
N TYR A 84 2.39 3.59 6.46
CA TYR A 84 1.46 2.50 6.71
C TYR A 84 1.74 1.39 5.70
N CYS A 85 2.06 0.20 6.20
CA CYS A 85 2.45 -0.93 5.37
C CYS A 85 1.44 -2.04 5.51
N ASN A 86 0.97 -2.58 4.39
CA ASN A 86 0.10 -3.74 4.35
C ASN A 86 0.91 -4.97 3.96
N ILE A 87 0.76 -6.07 4.70
CA ILE A 87 1.13 -7.39 4.19
C ILE A 87 0.02 -7.78 3.22
N ALA A 88 0.40 -7.97 1.96
CA ALA A 88 -0.52 -8.08 0.85
C ALA A 88 0.10 -8.91 -0.27
N SER A 89 -0.70 -9.44 -1.18
CA SER A 89 -0.18 -10.09 -2.37
C SER A 89 0.57 -9.10 -3.27
N PRO A 90 1.49 -9.59 -4.13
CA PRO A 90 1.91 -8.81 -5.28
C PRO A 90 0.69 -8.27 -6.03
N TYR A 91 0.81 -7.09 -6.63
CA TYR A 91 -0.32 -6.53 -7.36
C TYR A 91 -0.42 -7.07 -8.78
N VAL A 92 -1.61 -7.00 -9.34
CA VAL A 92 -1.88 -7.14 -10.77
C VAL A 92 -2.60 -5.88 -11.25
N ALA A 93 -2.39 -5.51 -12.51
CA ALA A 93 -3.09 -4.39 -13.12
C ALA A 93 -3.86 -4.90 -14.33
N ASP A 94 -5.17 -4.71 -14.32
CA ASP A 94 -6.05 -5.03 -15.46
C ASP A 94 -6.68 -3.75 -16.04
N GLU A 95 -7.69 -3.90 -16.90
CA GLU A 95 -8.35 -2.76 -17.55
C GLU A 95 -9.10 -1.84 -16.56
N GLU A 96 -9.41 -2.32 -15.38
CA GLU A 96 -10.20 -1.58 -14.39
C GLU A 96 -9.34 -0.90 -13.33
N ALA A 97 -8.33 -1.61 -12.79
CA ALA A 97 -7.64 -1.17 -11.59
C ALA A 97 -6.30 -1.87 -11.37
N LEU A 98 -5.53 -1.30 -10.45
CA LEU A 98 -4.45 -2.01 -9.76
C LEU A 98 -5.11 -2.77 -8.61
N LYS A 99 -4.90 -4.08 -8.53
CA LYS A 99 -5.58 -4.98 -7.59
C LYS A 99 -4.59 -5.78 -6.75
N TYR A 100 -4.93 -5.96 -5.48
CA TYR A 100 -4.15 -6.82 -4.58
C TYR A 100 -5.06 -7.43 -3.50
N ILE A 101 -4.54 -8.48 -2.85
CA ILE A 101 -5.20 -9.12 -1.70
C ILE A 101 -4.55 -8.61 -0.43
N ASP A 102 -5.35 -8.07 0.46
CA ASP A 102 -4.94 -7.64 1.80
C ASP A 102 -4.91 -8.85 2.74
N TYR A 103 -3.77 -9.11 3.37
CA TYR A 103 -3.59 -10.25 4.27
C TYR A 103 -3.52 -9.84 5.75
N ASP A 104 -4.23 -8.79 6.11
CA ASP A 104 -4.59 -8.38 7.47
C ASP A 104 -3.46 -7.74 8.28
N LEU A 105 -2.26 -8.33 8.29
CA LEU A 105 -1.13 -7.80 9.05
C LEU A 105 -0.67 -6.46 8.49
N ASP A 106 -0.56 -5.47 9.38
CA ASP A 106 -0.12 -4.13 9.03
C ASP A 106 1.05 -3.70 9.92
N ILE A 107 1.85 -2.78 9.42
CA ILE A 107 2.87 -2.08 10.21
C ILE A 107 2.65 -0.59 10.09
N LYS A 108 2.51 0.08 11.21
CA LYS A 108 2.50 1.55 11.29
C LYS A 108 3.89 2.03 11.69
N VAL A 109 4.45 2.96 10.92
CA VAL A 109 5.78 3.53 11.15
C VAL A 109 5.61 5.03 11.35
N ILE A 110 6.10 5.58 12.46
CA ILE A 110 6.08 7.01 12.72
C ILE A 110 7.34 7.70 12.19
N HIS A 111 7.36 9.02 12.23
CA HIS A 111 8.39 9.85 11.60
C HIS A 111 9.83 9.52 12.02
N ASP A 112 10.04 9.09 13.26
CA ASP A 112 11.37 8.67 13.77
C ASP A 112 11.74 7.21 13.42
N PHE A 113 10.94 6.54 12.57
CA PHE A 113 11.06 5.14 12.19
C PHE A 113 10.76 4.12 13.29
N SER A 114 10.24 4.54 14.43
CA SER A 114 9.63 3.61 15.38
C SER A 114 8.40 2.96 14.74
N TYR A 115 8.18 1.68 14.96
CA TYR A 115 7.09 0.98 14.30
C TYR A 115 6.32 0.07 15.26
N LYS A 116 5.10 -0.26 14.84
CA LYS A 116 4.21 -1.16 15.56
C LYS A 116 3.49 -2.08 14.57
N THR A 117 3.48 -3.38 14.86
CA THR A 117 2.66 -4.35 14.12
C THR A 117 1.21 -4.26 14.60
N LEU A 118 0.28 -4.23 13.65
CA LEU A 118 -1.15 -4.12 13.91
C LEU A 118 -1.89 -5.34 13.36
N ASP A 119 -3.09 -5.58 13.90
CA ASP A 119 -4.10 -6.50 13.36
C ASP A 119 -3.71 -7.99 13.38
N ARG A 120 -2.80 -8.38 14.29
CA ARG A 120 -2.44 -9.80 14.47
C ARG A 120 -3.68 -10.65 14.82
N ASN A 121 -4.58 -10.14 15.64
CA ASN A 121 -5.80 -10.86 16.01
C ASN A 121 -6.72 -11.07 14.79
N GLU A 122 -6.83 -10.07 13.94
CA GLU A 122 -7.60 -10.16 12.70
C GLU A 122 -7.00 -11.19 11.75
N TYR A 123 -5.69 -11.18 11.58
CA TYR A 123 -4.97 -12.19 10.81
C TYR A 123 -5.24 -13.62 11.36
N ASN A 124 -5.13 -13.80 12.66
CA ASN A 124 -5.37 -15.10 13.29
C ASN A 124 -6.80 -15.60 13.06
N LYS A 125 -7.77 -14.70 13.06
CA LYS A 125 -9.18 -15.01 12.75
C LYS A 125 -9.37 -15.37 11.26
N HIS A 126 -8.88 -14.54 10.36
CA HIS A 126 -9.08 -14.72 8.91
C HIS A 126 -8.31 -15.93 8.37
N GLN A 127 -7.10 -16.20 8.87
CA GLN A 127 -6.33 -17.33 8.39
C GLN A 127 -7.02 -18.67 8.67
N ARG A 128 -7.83 -18.76 9.75
CA ARG A 128 -8.66 -19.93 10.05
C ARG A 128 -9.93 -19.93 9.21
N LYS A 129 -10.67 -18.82 9.24
CA LYS A 129 -11.96 -18.69 8.55
C LYS A 129 -11.85 -18.86 7.04
N MET A 130 -10.82 -18.29 6.43
CA MET A 130 -10.58 -18.33 4.99
C MET A 130 -9.59 -19.43 4.58
N GLU A 131 -9.14 -20.24 5.54
CA GLU A 131 -8.27 -21.41 5.31
C GLU A 131 -7.01 -21.06 4.53
N TYR A 132 -6.24 -20.07 4.99
CA TYR A 132 -4.97 -19.72 4.34
C TYR A 132 -4.06 -20.97 4.26
N PRO A 133 -3.57 -21.35 3.05
CA PRO A 133 -2.66 -22.48 2.92
C PRO A 133 -1.40 -22.30 3.79
N PRO A 134 -0.84 -23.39 4.34
CA PRO A 134 0.38 -23.31 5.17
C PRO A 134 1.55 -22.62 4.47
N LYS A 135 1.73 -22.84 3.18
CA LYS A 135 2.77 -22.18 2.38
C LYS A 135 2.57 -20.67 2.32
N LEU A 136 1.33 -20.22 2.15
CA LEU A 136 0.98 -18.81 2.14
C LEU A 136 1.28 -18.17 3.50
N LYS A 137 0.85 -18.78 4.59
CA LYS A 137 1.11 -18.29 5.96
C LYS A 137 2.61 -18.11 6.21
N LYS A 138 3.43 -19.03 5.74
CA LYS A 138 4.88 -18.95 5.85
C LYS A 138 5.45 -17.76 5.07
N ILE A 139 4.96 -17.53 3.85
CA ILE A 139 5.34 -16.37 3.03
C ILE A 139 4.99 -15.06 3.75
N LEU A 140 3.77 -14.95 4.26
CA LEU A 140 3.29 -13.73 4.94
C LEU A 140 4.11 -13.40 6.18
N GLU A 141 4.40 -14.39 7.02
CA GLU A 141 5.22 -14.22 8.23
C GLU A 141 6.67 -13.84 7.89
N GLN A 142 7.24 -14.47 6.86
CA GLN A 142 8.60 -14.15 6.41
C GLN A 142 8.67 -12.73 5.85
N GLU A 143 7.67 -12.32 5.06
CA GLU A 143 7.66 -10.98 4.48
C GLU A 143 7.45 -9.90 5.55
N LEU A 144 6.70 -10.21 6.61
CA LEU A 144 6.59 -9.32 7.78
C LEU A 144 7.97 -9.07 8.41
N LEU A 145 8.79 -10.12 8.57
CA LEU A 145 10.15 -9.98 9.09
C LEU A 145 11.05 -9.19 8.14
N ASN A 146 10.97 -9.46 6.84
CA ASN A 146 11.73 -8.74 5.81
C ASN A 146 11.41 -7.24 5.82
N LEU A 147 10.11 -6.90 5.92
CA LEU A 147 9.66 -5.53 5.95
C LEU A 147 10.15 -4.79 7.22
N LYS A 148 10.10 -5.44 8.38
CA LYS A 148 10.66 -4.89 9.62
C LYS A 148 12.16 -4.60 9.49
N GLN A 149 12.89 -5.45 8.82
CA GLN A 149 14.33 -5.25 8.60
C GLN A 149 14.60 -4.02 7.71
N LEU A 150 13.80 -3.81 6.66
CA LEU A 150 13.90 -2.61 5.83
C LEU A 150 13.63 -1.33 6.64
N ILE A 151 12.65 -1.36 7.53
CA ILE A 151 12.32 -0.22 8.40
C ILE A 151 13.50 0.09 9.33
N ILE A 152 14.05 -0.92 9.99
CA ILE A 152 15.19 -0.76 10.91
C ILE A 152 16.41 -0.18 10.19
N ASN A 153 16.66 -0.61 8.95
CA ASN A 153 17.82 -0.18 8.16
C ASN A 153 17.55 1.09 7.34
N ASN A 154 16.36 1.67 7.41
CA ASN A 154 15.95 2.82 6.59
C ASN A 154 16.19 2.59 5.09
N GLU A 155 15.86 1.40 4.62
CA GLU A 155 16.05 0.99 3.23
C GLU A 155 14.76 1.10 2.40
N GLY A 156 14.91 1.13 1.08
CA GLY A 156 13.79 1.17 0.13
C GLY A 156 12.92 2.41 0.31
N PRO A 157 11.59 2.25 0.46
CA PRO A 157 10.68 3.38 0.64
C PRO A 157 10.85 4.15 1.95
N PHE A 158 11.57 3.59 2.92
CA PHE A 158 11.75 4.18 4.26
C PHE A 158 12.84 5.26 4.25
N ASN A 159 12.58 6.29 3.47
CA ASN A 159 13.45 7.45 3.27
C ASN A 159 12.55 8.67 3.04
N HIS A 160 12.53 9.59 4.01
CA HIS A 160 11.63 10.75 3.97
C HIS A 160 11.89 11.66 2.76
N LYS A 161 13.16 11.81 2.36
CA LYS A 161 13.51 12.62 1.19
C LYS A 161 12.91 12.06 -0.10
N ILE A 162 12.97 10.75 -0.29
CA ILE A 162 12.41 10.09 -1.48
C ILE A 162 10.90 10.30 -1.54
N VAL A 163 10.20 10.13 -0.43
CA VAL A 163 8.75 10.38 -0.34
C VAL A 163 8.43 11.82 -0.73
N MET A 164 9.14 12.78 -0.17
CA MET A 164 8.92 14.21 -0.46
C MET A 164 9.26 14.57 -1.89
N ASP A 165 10.31 14.01 -2.46
CA ASP A 165 10.69 14.27 -3.85
C ASP A 165 9.60 13.76 -4.80
N TYR A 166 9.05 12.57 -4.58
CA TYR A 166 7.92 12.05 -5.35
C TYR A 166 6.65 12.92 -5.18
N TYR A 167 6.36 13.35 -3.96
CA TYR A 167 5.20 14.20 -3.72
C TYR A 167 5.32 15.55 -4.42
N LYS A 168 6.50 16.18 -4.39
CA LYS A 168 6.76 17.44 -5.10
C LYS A 168 6.62 17.27 -6.61
N ASP A 169 7.11 16.17 -7.16
CA ASP A 169 6.95 15.83 -8.57
C ASP A 169 5.46 15.68 -8.93
N TYR A 170 4.69 14.97 -8.10
CA TYR A 170 3.25 14.85 -8.25
C TYR A 170 2.54 16.20 -8.28
N LEU A 171 2.85 17.09 -7.34
CA LEU A 171 2.24 18.42 -7.28
C LEU A 171 2.59 19.27 -8.50
N LYS A 172 3.82 19.16 -9.00
CA LYS A 172 4.32 19.96 -10.12
C LYS A 172 3.75 19.51 -11.47
N HIS A 173 3.64 18.20 -11.70
CA HIS A 173 3.40 17.64 -13.03
C HIS A 173 2.03 17.00 -13.23
N TYR A 174 1.37 16.54 -12.16
CA TYR A 174 0.19 15.67 -12.29
C TYR A 174 -1.04 16.18 -11.54
N GLN A 175 -0.92 17.20 -10.73
CA GLN A 175 -2.05 17.79 -10.05
C GLN A 175 -2.48 19.07 -10.76
N ASN A 176 -3.70 19.07 -11.33
CA ASN A 176 -4.36 20.24 -11.91
C ASN A 176 -5.31 20.87 -10.89
#